data_21b3c50a319d28f294fd4a529085762d
#
_entry.id   21b3c50a319d28f294fd4a529085762d
#
_cell.length_a   1.000
_cell.length_b   1.000
_cell.length_c   1.000
_cell.angle_alpha   90.00
_cell.angle_beta   90.00
_cell.angle_gamma   90.00
#
_symmetry.space_group_name_H-M   'P 1'
#
loop_
_entity.id
_entity.type
_entity.pdbx_description
1 polymer ?
#
loop_
_entity_poly.entity_id
_entity_poly.type
_entity_poly.pdbx_seq_one_letter_code
_entity_poly.pdbx_strand_id
1 'polypeptide(L)'
;MTVVPSRTVLDRFLRYAALESAADPDRAAAVPSTPRQIDVLKVLVEELHELGLTDAELHPSSAAVMATVPASPGCEGAPVVGFLAHVDVSPELGFRTPRPIVHPRWDGSDIVLPDDPTAVLSRRTDPELESCVGHDLVTASGNTLLGADDKSGVAAIMVAVERLVRDPSLRHGPVRVAFTTDEEIGVGARRFDVERFGCHCAYTLDSHAVARLEAETFSADAMTIVFQGHNTHPGTAHGVMVNSIKVAADFLNRLPRGSMSPETTKDAEGFVHPNDVRATVERTEVHFIVRDFVTAELKVKEDLLARLAEETVRDWPGSSVRTKVVEQYRNMREVLDRHPRVTEFAREAIRRTGREPIEGRIRGGTDGSILSERGLPTPNLSSGQHAIHSRLEWASVQEMEAAVEVVLNLCARWADERA
;
A
#
# COMPACT_ATOMS: atom_id res chain seq x y z
N MET A 1 -33.60 21.37 -0.86
CA MET A 1 -32.31 20.69 -1.00
C MET A 1 -31.85 20.83 -2.44
N THR A 2 -30.73 21.46 -2.69
CA THR A 2 -30.13 21.54 -4.05
C THR A 2 -29.65 20.13 -4.36
N VAL A 3 -30.14 19.54 -5.45
CA VAL A 3 -29.71 18.22 -5.89
C VAL A 3 -28.26 18.35 -6.37
N VAL A 4 -27.32 17.83 -5.63
CA VAL A 4 -25.90 17.73 -6.08
C VAL A 4 -25.86 16.77 -7.25
N PRO A 5 -25.31 17.16 -8.42
CA PRO A 5 -25.17 16.25 -9.57
C PRO A 5 -24.36 15.00 -9.18
N SER A 6 -24.76 13.83 -9.70
CA SER A 6 -23.97 12.61 -9.54
C SER A 6 -22.64 12.74 -10.28
N ARG A 7 -21.55 12.32 -9.65
CA ARG A 7 -20.21 12.28 -10.27
C ARG A 7 -19.85 10.84 -10.62
N THR A 8 -19.35 10.64 -11.84
CA THR A 8 -18.81 9.34 -12.25
C THR A 8 -17.51 9.01 -11.49
N VAL A 9 -17.07 7.75 -11.54
CA VAL A 9 -15.78 7.36 -10.99
C VAL A 9 -14.63 8.11 -11.66
N LEU A 10 -14.72 8.34 -12.98
CA LEU A 10 -13.76 9.14 -13.75
C LEU A 10 -13.71 10.60 -13.26
N ASP A 11 -14.88 11.25 -13.09
CA ASP A 11 -14.93 12.65 -12.62
C ASP A 11 -14.23 12.81 -11.26
N ARG A 12 -14.48 11.87 -10.32
CA ARG A 12 -13.86 11.87 -9.00
C ARG A 12 -12.37 11.58 -9.08
N PHE A 13 -12.00 10.54 -9.83
CA PHE A 13 -10.60 10.16 -9.99
C PHE A 13 -9.78 11.32 -10.58
N LEU A 14 -10.24 11.96 -11.67
CA LEU A 14 -9.53 13.11 -12.26
C LEU A 14 -9.39 14.28 -11.29
N ARG A 15 -10.43 14.53 -10.47
CA ARG A 15 -10.39 15.57 -9.44
C ARG A 15 -9.34 15.27 -8.38
N TYR A 16 -9.27 14.03 -7.89
CA TYR A 16 -8.33 13.64 -6.82
C TYR A 16 -6.90 13.49 -7.35
N ALA A 17 -6.73 12.87 -8.51
CA ALA A 17 -5.42 12.69 -9.15
C ALA A 17 -4.75 14.01 -9.54
N ALA A 18 -5.51 15.09 -9.80
CA ALA A 18 -4.96 16.41 -10.06
C ALA A 18 -4.38 17.12 -8.82
N LEU A 19 -4.58 16.56 -7.61
CA LEU A 19 -4.04 17.10 -6.36
C LEU A 19 -2.70 16.41 -6.05
N GLU A 20 -1.67 17.19 -5.81
CA GLU A 20 -0.40 16.66 -5.32
C GLU A 20 -0.53 16.29 -3.84
N SER A 21 -0.07 15.09 -3.47
CA SER A 21 -0.20 14.55 -2.12
C SER A 21 0.91 13.54 -1.76
N ALA A 22 2.09 13.66 -2.38
CA ALA A 22 3.17 12.73 -2.10
C ALA A 22 3.55 12.72 -0.60
N ALA A 23 3.81 11.51 -0.08
CA ALA A 23 4.35 11.31 1.27
C ALA A 23 5.84 11.69 1.31
N ASP A 24 6.36 12.03 2.50
CA ASP A 24 7.75 12.41 2.70
C ASP A 24 8.39 11.52 3.79
N PRO A 25 9.23 10.53 3.42
CA PRO A 25 9.85 9.62 4.38
C PRO A 25 10.78 10.34 5.37
N ASP A 26 11.38 11.48 4.99
CA ASP A 26 12.23 12.27 5.89
C ASP A 26 11.43 12.97 6.99
N ARG A 27 10.11 13.08 6.81
CA ARG A 27 9.17 13.67 7.74
C ARG A 27 8.17 12.68 8.34
N ALA A 28 8.48 11.39 8.32
CA ALA A 28 7.62 10.32 8.84
C ALA A 28 7.13 10.51 10.30
N ALA A 29 7.78 11.36 11.08
CA ALA A 29 7.32 11.73 12.43
C ALA A 29 6.17 12.77 12.44
N ALA A 30 5.96 13.52 11.35
CA ALA A 30 4.85 14.46 11.21
C ALA A 30 3.54 13.73 10.90
N VAL A 31 2.38 14.39 11.11
CA VAL A 31 1.03 13.81 10.88
C VAL A 31 0.17 14.82 10.12
N PRO A 32 -0.06 14.63 8.82
CA PRO A 32 0.67 13.71 7.93
C PRO A 32 2.10 14.21 7.63
N SER A 33 2.89 13.39 6.95
CA SER A 33 4.28 13.73 6.56
C SER A 33 4.34 14.98 5.67
N THR A 34 3.33 15.21 4.83
CA THR A 34 3.18 16.42 4.01
C THR A 34 1.80 17.06 4.19
N PRO A 35 1.73 18.41 4.27
CA PRO A 35 0.44 19.13 4.43
C PRO A 35 -0.52 18.95 3.26
N ARG A 36 -0.02 18.63 2.06
CA ARG A 36 -0.84 18.53 0.84
C ARG A 36 -1.79 17.32 0.85
N GLN A 37 -1.46 16.29 1.59
CA GLN A 37 -2.40 15.18 1.86
C GLN A 37 -3.69 15.69 2.52
N ILE A 38 -3.60 16.69 3.40
CA ILE A 38 -4.75 17.32 4.03
C ILE A 38 -5.67 18.02 3.02
N ASP A 39 -5.13 18.54 1.92
CA ASP A 39 -5.95 19.21 0.91
C ASP A 39 -6.86 18.21 0.18
N VAL A 40 -6.38 16.99 -0.08
CA VAL A 40 -7.21 15.90 -0.61
C VAL A 40 -8.28 15.51 0.41
N LEU A 41 -7.90 15.32 1.68
CA LEU A 41 -8.83 14.95 2.74
C LEU A 41 -9.95 15.98 2.95
N LYS A 42 -9.66 17.29 2.84
CA LYS A 42 -10.67 18.35 2.91
C LYS A 42 -11.70 18.22 1.79
N VAL A 43 -11.24 17.96 0.55
CA VAL A 43 -12.14 17.73 -0.59
C VAL A 43 -13.08 16.55 -0.31
N LEU A 44 -12.58 15.47 0.29
CA LEU A 44 -13.38 14.29 0.64
C LEU A 44 -14.40 14.60 1.75
N VAL A 45 -14.01 15.34 2.79
CA VAL A 45 -14.95 15.80 3.84
C VAL A 45 -16.07 16.64 3.23
N GLU A 46 -15.74 17.58 2.35
CA GLU A 46 -16.73 18.41 1.66
C GLU A 46 -17.71 17.55 0.85
N GLU A 47 -17.20 16.60 0.04
CA GLU A 47 -18.05 15.71 -0.77
C GLU A 47 -18.92 14.79 0.09
N LEU A 48 -18.40 14.25 1.20
CA LEU A 48 -19.19 13.44 2.14
C LEU A 48 -20.30 14.25 2.80
N HIS A 49 -20.03 15.50 3.18
CA HIS A 49 -21.06 16.43 3.68
C HIS A 49 -22.10 16.76 2.60
N GLU A 50 -21.69 16.96 1.33
CA GLU A 50 -22.62 17.16 0.21
C GLU A 50 -23.57 15.95 0.03
N LEU A 51 -23.11 14.74 0.34
CA LEU A 51 -23.90 13.51 0.33
C LEU A 51 -24.78 13.36 1.60
N GLY A 52 -24.67 14.26 2.59
CA GLY A 52 -25.47 14.24 3.82
C GLY A 52 -24.85 13.45 4.96
N LEU A 53 -23.61 12.98 4.83
CA LEU A 53 -22.89 12.30 5.90
C LEU A 53 -22.26 13.31 6.84
N THR A 54 -23.04 13.80 7.81
CA THR A 54 -22.68 14.93 8.69
C THR A 54 -21.63 14.59 9.75
N ASP A 55 -21.32 13.30 9.94
CA ASP A 55 -20.26 12.80 10.83
C ASP A 55 -18.89 12.69 10.14
N ALA A 56 -18.82 13.04 8.84
CA ALA A 56 -17.54 13.06 8.12
C ALA A 56 -16.59 14.10 8.74
N GLU A 57 -15.48 13.63 9.27
CA GLU A 57 -14.49 14.50 9.90
C GLU A 57 -13.05 14.05 9.68
N LEU A 58 -12.16 15.04 9.65
CA LEU A 58 -10.72 14.83 9.65
C LEU A 58 -10.23 14.68 11.10
N HIS A 59 -9.62 13.52 11.42
CA HIS A 59 -9.06 13.26 12.74
C HIS A 59 -7.60 13.75 12.82
N PRO A 60 -7.30 14.76 13.65
CA PRO A 60 -5.95 15.35 13.68
C PRO A 60 -4.85 14.41 14.14
N SER A 61 -5.17 13.42 15.00
CA SER A 61 -4.19 12.48 15.56
C SER A 61 -3.73 11.42 14.57
N SER A 62 -4.58 11.06 13.61
CA SER A 62 -4.29 10.04 12.58
C SER A 62 -4.15 10.64 11.18
N ALA A 63 -4.55 11.90 10.99
CA ALA A 63 -4.71 12.54 9.69
C ALA A 63 -5.54 11.67 8.73
N ALA A 64 -6.63 11.07 9.23
CA ALA A 64 -7.56 10.28 8.44
C ALA A 64 -8.95 10.92 8.46
N VAL A 65 -9.68 10.82 7.37
CA VAL A 65 -11.11 11.16 7.32
C VAL A 65 -11.91 9.89 7.57
N MET A 66 -12.93 9.98 8.40
CA MET A 66 -13.89 8.90 8.64
C MET A 66 -15.31 9.39 8.48
N ALA A 67 -16.20 8.55 7.94
CA ALA A 67 -17.64 8.82 7.84
C ALA A 67 -18.45 7.53 7.94
N THR A 68 -19.75 7.67 8.25
CA THR A 68 -20.70 6.56 8.36
C THR A 68 -21.84 6.70 7.34
N VAL A 69 -22.06 5.67 6.54
CA VAL A 69 -23.32 5.47 5.81
C VAL A 69 -24.26 4.70 6.72
N PRO A 70 -25.38 5.29 7.19
CA PRO A 70 -26.34 4.58 8.04
C PRO A 70 -26.94 3.39 7.33
N ALA A 71 -27.25 2.33 8.06
CA ALA A 71 -27.84 1.12 7.48
C ALA A 71 -29.14 1.42 6.72
N SER A 72 -29.40 0.66 5.66
CA SER A 72 -30.71 0.64 5.02
C SER A 72 -31.76 0.05 5.97
N PRO A 73 -33.06 0.45 5.85
CA PRO A 73 -34.12 -0.02 6.74
C PRO A 73 -34.17 -1.53 6.88
N GLY A 74 -34.14 -2.03 8.12
CA GLY A 74 -34.17 -3.47 8.46
C GLY A 74 -32.82 -4.17 8.45
N CYS A 75 -31.71 -3.43 8.20
CA CYS A 75 -30.34 -3.94 8.23
C CYS A 75 -29.48 -3.34 9.35
N GLU A 76 -30.11 -2.66 10.34
CA GLU A 76 -29.43 -1.95 11.45
C GLU A 76 -28.66 -2.91 12.38
N GLY A 77 -29.06 -4.20 12.42
CA GLY A 77 -28.41 -5.25 13.21
C GLY A 77 -27.32 -6.02 12.45
N ALA A 78 -26.96 -5.59 11.24
CA ALA A 78 -25.86 -6.20 10.50
C ALA A 78 -24.49 -5.73 11.03
N PRO A 79 -23.41 -6.53 10.83
CA PRO A 79 -22.07 -6.11 11.20
C PRO A 79 -21.67 -4.79 10.50
N VAL A 80 -20.95 -3.93 11.21
CA VAL A 80 -20.37 -2.71 10.62
C VAL A 80 -19.18 -3.11 9.77
N VAL A 81 -19.19 -2.74 8.49
CA VAL A 81 -18.12 -3.04 7.53
C VAL A 81 -17.41 -1.76 7.10
N GLY A 82 -16.07 -1.82 7.07
CA GLY A 82 -15.23 -0.70 6.69
C GLY A 82 -14.69 -0.81 5.26
N PHE A 83 -14.53 0.33 4.58
CA PHE A 83 -13.74 0.45 3.34
C PHE A 83 -12.73 1.57 3.49
N LEU A 84 -11.48 1.30 3.06
CA LEU A 84 -10.37 2.23 3.19
C LEU A 84 -9.62 2.37 1.87
N ALA A 85 -9.08 3.56 1.66
CA ALA A 85 -8.12 3.89 0.61
C ALA A 85 -7.20 5.00 1.11
N HIS A 86 -5.94 5.04 0.64
CA HIS A 86 -5.04 6.11 1.02
C HIS A 86 -5.04 7.26 0.01
N VAL A 87 -4.70 8.47 0.48
CA VAL A 87 -4.70 9.67 -0.36
C VAL A 87 -3.31 10.14 -0.74
N ASP A 88 -2.29 9.62 -0.07
CA ASP A 88 -0.91 9.94 -0.42
C ASP A 88 -0.45 9.18 -1.67
N VAL A 89 0.64 9.64 -2.21
CA VAL A 89 1.28 9.10 -3.41
C VAL A 89 2.74 8.88 -3.07
N SER A 90 3.32 7.84 -3.64
CA SER A 90 4.73 7.50 -3.46
C SER A 90 5.67 8.68 -3.80
N PRO A 91 6.78 8.85 -3.06
CA PRO A 91 7.73 9.96 -3.25
C PRO A 91 8.69 9.80 -4.44
N GLU A 92 8.69 8.68 -5.18
CA GLU A 92 9.72 8.33 -6.16
C GLU A 92 9.96 9.39 -7.24
N LEU A 93 8.93 10.08 -7.71
CA LEU A 93 9.06 11.13 -8.73
C LEU A 93 8.95 12.56 -8.17
N GLY A 94 9.02 12.68 -6.84
CA GLY A 94 9.04 13.96 -6.12
C GLY A 94 7.67 14.65 -6.05
N PHE A 95 7.68 15.86 -5.49
CA PHE A 95 6.49 16.61 -5.12
C PHE A 95 6.02 17.52 -6.28
N ARG A 96 5.38 16.93 -7.28
CA ARG A 96 4.89 17.65 -8.46
C ARG A 96 3.41 17.40 -8.64
N THR A 97 2.67 18.42 -9.09
CA THR A 97 1.24 18.29 -9.39
C THR A 97 1.04 17.43 -10.64
N PRO A 98 0.32 16.31 -10.54
CA PRO A 98 0.01 15.47 -11.68
C PRO A 98 -0.88 16.18 -12.70
N ARG A 99 -0.76 15.77 -13.96
CA ARG A 99 -1.67 16.16 -15.05
C ARG A 99 -2.29 14.90 -15.64
N PRO A 100 -3.47 14.48 -15.15
CA PRO A 100 -4.17 13.31 -15.68
C PRO A 100 -4.61 13.53 -17.13
N ILE A 101 -4.43 12.50 -17.96
CA ILE A 101 -4.79 12.50 -19.39
C ILE A 101 -5.68 11.30 -19.65
N VAL A 102 -6.88 11.55 -20.20
CA VAL A 102 -7.83 10.50 -20.55
C VAL A 102 -7.61 10.04 -21.98
N HIS A 103 -7.53 8.73 -22.19
CA HIS A 103 -7.46 8.04 -23.46
C HIS A 103 -8.76 7.26 -23.67
N PRO A 104 -9.82 7.88 -24.24
CA PRO A 104 -11.13 7.27 -24.30
C PRO A 104 -11.16 6.11 -25.30
N ARG A 105 -11.77 5.00 -24.91
CA ARG A 105 -11.90 3.79 -25.72
C ARG A 105 -10.58 3.40 -26.40
N TRP A 106 -9.54 3.29 -25.57
CA TRP A 106 -8.19 3.00 -26.04
C TRP A 106 -8.15 1.81 -27.00
N ASP A 107 -7.53 1.99 -28.15
CA ASP A 107 -7.56 1.04 -29.27
C ASP A 107 -6.45 -0.02 -29.25
N GLY A 108 -5.60 -0.04 -28.20
CA GLY A 108 -4.47 -0.94 -28.08
C GLY A 108 -3.17 -0.42 -28.66
N SER A 109 -3.13 0.83 -29.16
CA SER A 109 -1.89 1.46 -29.65
C SER A 109 -0.98 1.94 -28.51
N ASP A 110 0.31 2.09 -28.79
CA ASP A 110 1.26 2.64 -27.83
C ASP A 110 0.87 4.08 -27.45
N ILE A 111 0.91 4.39 -26.17
CA ILE A 111 0.68 5.74 -25.62
C ILE A 111 2.01 6.39 -25.32
N VAL A 112 2.39 7.41 -26.08
CA VAL A 112 3.55 8.24 -25.81
C VAL A 112 3.17 9.38 -24.88
N LEU A 113 3.81 9.48 -23.72
CA LEU A 113 3.48 10.49 -22.72
C LEU A 113 4.04 11.86 -23.14
N PRO A 114 3.23 12.94 -23.13
CA PRO A 114 3.58 14.19 -23.84
C PRO A 114 4.75 14.96 -23.21
N ASP A 115 5.02 14.84 -21.92
CA ASP A 115 6.11 15.56 -21.25
C ASP A 115 7.43 14.77 -21.24
N ASP A 116 7.39 13.49 -21.63
CA ASP A 116 8.59 12.65 -21.83
C ASP A 116 8.34 11.67 -22.99
N PRO A 117 8.75 11.99 -24.22
CA PRO A 117 8.55 11.11 -25.37
C PRO A 117 9.27 9.76 -25.29
N THR A 118 10.16 9.56 -24.31
CA THR A 118 10.80 8.26 -24.05
C THR A 118 9.96 7.37 -23.14
N ALA A 119 8.98 7.95 -22.44
CA ALA A 119 8.01 7.25 -21.62
C ALA A 119 6.85 6.77 -22.51
N VAL A 120 6.90 5.50 -22.89
CA VAL A 120 5.91 4.87 -23.79
C VAL A 120 5.23 3.72 -23.05
N LEU A 121 3.93 3.87 -22.82
CA LEU A 121 3.10 2.80 -22.29
C LEU A 121 2.65 1.90 -23.44
N SER A 122 3.01 0.63 -23.39
CA SER A 122 2.72 -0.33 -24.49
C SER A 122 2.43 -1.74 -23.94
N ARG A 123 1.63 -2.51 -24.66
CA ARG A 123 1.32 -3.91 -24.34
C ARG A 123 2.56 -4.82 -24.30
N ARG A 124 3.67 -4.41 -24.89
CA ARG A 124 4.94 -5.12 -24.84
C ARG A 124 5.64 -4.96 -23.50
N THR A 125 5.56 -3.78 -22.90
CA THR A 125 6.19 -3.45 -21.61
C THR A 125 5.27 -3.67 -20.42
N ASP A 126 3.96 -3.57 -20.66
CA ASP A 126 2.91 -3.83 -19.69
C ASP A 126 1.84 -4.75 -20.30
N PRO A 127 1.94 -6.08 -20.09
CA PRO A 127 0.98 -7.05 -20.63
C PRO A 127 -0.46 -6.90 -20.09
N GLU A 128 -0.68 -6.26 -18.94
CA GLU A 128 -2.01 -6.05 -18.34
C GLU A 128 -2.90 -5.17 -19.25
N LEU A 129 -2.30 -4.31 -20.04
CA LEU A 129 -3.00 -3.50 -21.05
C LEU A 129 -3.79 -4.33 -22.07
N GLU A 130 -3.41 -5.60 -22.33
CA GLU A 130 -4.12 -6.44 -23.31
C GLU A 130 -5.60 -6.64 -22.96
N SER A 131 -5.90 -6.76 -21.66
CA SER A 131 -7.27 -6.92 -21.16
C SER A 131 -8.09 -5.64 -21.20
N CYS A 132 -7.43 -4.49 -21.39
CA CYS A 132 -8.05 -3.15 -21.32
C CYS A 132 -8.27 -2.49 -22.68
N VAL A 133 -8.09 -3.24 -23.79
CA VAL A 133 -8.45 -2.70 -25.13
C VAL A 133 -9.94 -2.37 -25.17
N GLY A 134 -10.26 -1.13 -25.54
CA GLY A 134 -11.63 -0.58 -25.54
C GLY A 134 -12.03 0.10 -24.24
N HIS A 135 -11.20 0.04 -23.19
CA HIS A 135 -11.42 0.79 -21.94
C HIS A 135 -11.03 2.28 -22.11
N ASP A 136 -11.57 3.11 -21.24
CA ASP A 136 -11.07 4.46 -21.04
C ASP A 136 -9.89 4.36 -20.07
N LEU A 137 -8.69 4.72 -20.54
CA LEU A 137 -7.49 4.73 -19.73
C LEU A 137 -7.15 6.14 -19.26
N VAL A 138 -6.53 6.26 -18.09
CA VAL A 138 -6.00 7.52 -17.60
C VAL A 138 -4.52 7.33 -17.31
N THR A 139 -3.67 8.28 -17.78
CA THR A 139 -2.22 8.33 -17.51
C THR A 139 -1.83 9.67 -16.94
N ALA A 140 -0.64 9.76 -16.36
CA ALA A 140 0.02 11.05 -16.16
C ALA A 140 0.67 11.54 -17.47
N SER A 141 1.33 12.70 -17.42
CA SER A 141 1.97 13.30 -18.60
C SER A 141 3.41 12.81 -18.87
N GLY A 142 4.01 11.99 -17.97
CA GLY A 142 5.32 11.35 -18.13
C GLY A 142 6.43 11.86 -17.21
N ASN A 143 6.18 12.89 -16.41
CA ASN A 143 7.16 13.46 -15.48
C ASN A 143 6.70 13.45 -14.01
N THR A 144 5.54 12.85 -13.75
CA THR A 144 4.97 12.62 -12.42
C THR A 144 4.41 11.22 -12.33
N LEU A 145 4.12 10.73 -11.13
CA LEU A 145 3.14 9.67 -10.93
C LEU A 145 1.75 10.19 -11.32
N LEU A 146 0.82 9.29 -11.63
CA LEU A 146 -0.60 9.61 -11.80
C LEU A 146 -1.29 9.74 -10.44
N GLY A 147 -0.87 8.93 -9.47
CA GLY A 147 -1.53 8.74 -8.18
C GLY A 147 -2.78 7.87 -8.32
N ALA A 148 -2.80 6.91 -9.27
CA ALA A 148 -3.82 5.88 -9.33
C ALA A 148 -3.76 5.02 -8.06
N ASP A 149 -2.59 4.77 -7.58
CA ASP A 149 -2.25 4.28 -6.26
C ASP A 149 -2.30 5.46 -5.26
N ASP A 150 -3.31 5.60 -4.35
CA ASP A 150 -4.55 4.79 -4.33
C ASP A 150 -5.81 5.67 -4.53
N LYS A 151 -5.69 6.76 -5.30
CA LYS A 151 -6.85 7.64 -5.58
C LYS A 151 -7.91 6.98 -6.45
N SER A 152 -7.58 5.85 -7.10
CA SER A 152 -8.56 4.99 -7.79
C SER A 152 -9.48 4.31 -6.76
N GLY A 153 -8.93 3.77 -5.67
CA GLY A 153 -9.69 3.23 -4.56
C GLY A 153 -10.52 4.29 -3.85
N VAL A 154 -9.93 5.48 -3.61
CA VAL A 154 -10.68 6.64 -3.08
C VAL A 154 -11.89 6.96 -3.95
N ALA A 155 -11.73 7.05 -5.28
CA ALA A 155 -12.81 7.38 -6.20
C ALA A 155 -13.90 6.28 -6.21
N ALA A 156 -13.50 5.01 -6.21
CA ALA A 156 -14.42 3.87 -6.17
C ALA A 156 -15.26 3.85 -4.87
N ILE A 157 -14.63 4.04 -3.71
CA ILE A 157 -15.34 4.12 -2.42
C ILE A 157 -16.33 5.28 -2.43
N MET A 158 -15.94 6.47 -2.88
CA MET A 158 -16.80 7.64 -2.90
C MET A 158 -18.00 7.48 -3.83
N VAL A 159 -17.85 6.77 -4.96
CA VAL A 159 -19.00 6.45 -5.85
C VAL A 159 -19.91 5.41 -5.20
N ALA A 160 -19.35 4.38 -4.54
CA ALA A 160 -20.14 3.39 -3.83
C ALA A 160 -20.96 4.06 -2.71
N VAL A 161 -20.35 4.94 -1.91
CA VAL A 161 -21.03 5.73 -0.86
C VAL A 161 -22.16 6.55 -1.46
N GLU A 162 -21.93 7.28 -2.56
CA GLU A 162 -22.98 8.07 -3.22
C GLU A 162 -24.15 7.19 -3.64
N ARG A 163 -23.90 6.00 -4.21
CA ARG A 163 -24.95 5.05 -4.63
C ARG A 163 -25.73 4.53 -3.43
N LEU A 164 -25.04 4.11 -2.35
CA LEU A 164 -25.71 3.63 -1.11
C LEU A 164 -26.62 4.69 -0.50
N VAL A 165 -26.19 5.96 -0.49
CA VAL A 165 -26.99 7.05 0.07
C VAL A 165 -28.19 7.42 -0.81
N ARG A 166 -28.02 7.36 -2.14
CA ARG A 166 -29.08 7.85 -3.08
C ARG A 166 -30.07 6.78 -3.52
N ASP A 167 -29.69 5.52 -3.50
CA ASP A 167 -30.54 4.41 -3.95
C ASP A 167 -31.02 3.56 -2.77
N PRO A 168 -32.24 3.78 -2.27
CA PRO A 168 -32.80 3.03 -1.15
C PRO A 168 -33.09 1.55 -1.47
N SER A 169 -32.95 1.12 -2.73
CA SER A 169 -33.07 -0.29 -3.10
C SER A 169 -31.81 -1.09 -2.81
N LEU A 170 -30.67 -0.42 -2.61
CA LEU A 170 -29.41 -1.06 -2.22
C LEU A 170 -29.43 -1.38 -0.72
N ARG A 171 -29.54 -2.68 -0.42
CA ARG A 171 -29.52 -3.16 0.96
C ARG A 171 -28.11 -3.20 1.49
N HIS A 172 -27.89 -2.60 2.69
CA HIS A 172 -26.60 -2.62 3.37
C HIS A 172 -26.77 -2.43 4.89
N GLY A 173 -25.88 -3.02 5.67
CA GLY A 173 -25.70 -2.70 7.10
C GLY A 173 -25.07 -1.30 7.27
N PRO A 174 -24.69 -0.93 8.50
CA PRO A 174 -23.88 0.27 8.71
C PRO A 174 -22.54 0.11 7.98
N VAL A 175 -22.18 1.09 7.14
CA VAL A 175 -20.90 1.10 6.42
C VAL A 175 -20.04 2.26 6.91
N ARG A 176 -18.78 1.96 7.22
CA ARG A 176 -17.79 2.99 7.55
C ARG A 176 -16.85 3.16 6.37
N VAL A 177 -16.47 4.40 6.08
CA VAL A 177 -15.38 4.68 5.14
C VAL A 177 -14.28 5.44 5.82
N ALA A 178 -13.04 5.18 5.43
CA ALA A 178 -11.90 5.93 5.89
C ALA A 178 -10.93 6.21 4.74
N PHE A 179 -10.34 7.42 4.79
CA PHE A 179 -9.29 7.85 3.86
C PHE A 179 -8.06 8.19 4.67
N THR A 180 -6.98 7.45 4.44
CA THR A 180 -5.74 7.48 5.22
C THR A 180 -4.66 8.30 4.55
N THR A 181 -3.62 8.63 5.28
CA THR A 181 -2.41 9.33 4.83
C THR A 181 -1.18 8.50 5.16
N ASP A 182 -0.07 8.75 4.46
CA ASP A 182 1.25 8.17 4.77
C ASP A 182 1.29 6.63 4.71
N GLU A 183 0.46 6.00 3.86
CA GLU A 183 0.54 4.56 3.56
C GLU A 183 1.88 4.22 2.93
N GLU A 184 2.27 4.96 1.91
CA GLU A 184 3.45 4.77 1.06
C GLU A 184 4.80 4.82 1.81
N ILE A 185 4.77 5.34 3.02
CA ILE A 185 5.91 5.33 3.95
C ILE A 185 5.68 4.44 5.18
N GLY A 186 4.59 3.66 5.18
CA GLY A 186 4.29 2.61 6.17
C GLY A 186 3.95 3.11 7.58
N VAL A 187 3.48 4.36 7.73
CA VAL A 187 3.19 4.92 9.06
C VAL A 187 1.72 5.27 9.30
N GLY A 188 0.91 5.42 8.24
CA GLY A 188 -0.49 5.84 8.32
C GLY A 188 -1.35 4.93 9.19
N ALA A 189 -1.43 3.65 8.85
CA ALA A 189 -2.23 2.66 9.57
C ALA A 189 -1.79 2.45 11.03
N ARG A 190 -0.53 2.76 11.37
CA ARG A 190 -0.05 2.69 12.77
C ARG A 190 -0.73 3.72 13.67
N ARG A 191 -1.14 4.85 13.09
CA ARG A 191 -1.78 5.97 13.77
C ARG A 191 -3.30 5.93 13.67
N PHE A 192 -3.84 5.03 12.82
CA PHE A 192 -5.27 4.91 12.57
C PHE A 192 -6.02 4.51 13.84
N ASP A 193 -7.13 5.15 14.13
CA ASP A 193 -7.96 4.86 15.31
C ASP A 193 -8.95 3.73 15.00
N VAL A 194 -8.51 2.48 15.19
CA VAL A 194 -9.30 1.27 14.93
C VAL A 194 -10.54 1.20 15.82
N GLU A 195 -10.44 1.62 17.09
CA GLU A 195 -11.57 1.60 18.03
C GLU A 195 -12.66 2.58 17.59
N ARG A 196 -12.26 3.80 17.21
CA ARG A 196 -13.19 4.81 16.70
C ARG A 196 -13.79 4.40 15.35
N PHE A 197 -13.02 3.76 14.49
CA PHE A 197 -13.53 3.21 13.23
C PHE A 197 -14.59 2.15 13.49
N GLY A 198 -14.43 1.32 14.52
CA GLY A 198 -15.49 0.48 15.11
C GLY A 198 -16.09 -0.56 14.19
N CYS A 199 -15.34 -1.08 13.23
CA CYS A 199 -15.79 -2.05 12.24
C CYS A 199 -15.56 -3.48 12.73
N HIS A 200 -16.44 -4.41 12.32
CA HIS A 200 -16.24 -5.86 12.47
C HIS A 200 -15.09 -6.37 11.59
N CYS A 201 -15.00 -5.86 10.38
CA CYS A 201 -13.91 -6.06 9.43
C CYS A 201 -13.85 -4.87 8.47
N ALA A 202 -12.78 -4.79 7.69
CA ALA A 202 -12.66 -3.78 6.65
C ALA A 202 -12.05 -4.36 5.36
N TYR A 203 -12.01 -3.57 4.30
CA TYR A 203 -11.39 -3.87 3.02
C TYR A 203 -10.64 -2.63 2.54
N THR A 204 -9.36 -2.76 2.22
CA THR A 204 -8.64 -1.74 1.46
C THR A 204 -8.93 -1.93 -0.03
N LEU A 205 -9.06 -0.83 -0.78
CA LEU A 205 -9.18 -0.85 -2.25
C LEU A 205 -7.88 -0.34 -2.84
N ASP A 206 -6.85 -1.16 -2.81
CA ASP A 206 -5.46 -0.75 -3.08
C ASP A 206 -4.68 -1.86 -3.80
N SER A 207 -5.33 -2.55 -4.75
CA SER A 207 -4.66 -3.55 -5.57
C SER A 207 -4.85 -3.26 -7.05
N HIS A 208 -3.87 -3.69 -7.84
CA HIS A 208 -3.87 -3.53 -9.29
C HIS A 208 -4.90 -4.43 -9.99
N ALA A 209 -5.17 -4.13 -11.25
CA ALA A 209 -6.08 -4.86 -12.13
C ALA A 209 -7.53 -4.96 -11.61
N VAL A 210 -8.24 -5.98 -12.01
CA VAL A 210 -9.64 -6.24 -11.66
C VAL A 210 -9.82 -7.62 -11.05
N ALA A 211 -10.81 -7.77 -10.16
CA ALA A 211 -11.18 -9.03 -9.51
C ALA A 211 -10.09 -9.67 -8.64
N ARG A 212 -9.08 -8.91 -8.23
CA ARG A 212 -8.04 -9.40 -7.33
C ARG A 212 -8.48 -9.30 -5.88
N LEU A 213 -8.17 -10.35 -5.13
CA LEU A 213 -8.29 -10.41 -3.67
C LEU A 213 -6.93 -10.79 -3.11
N GLU A 214 -6.36 -9.93 -2.29
CA GLU A 214 -5.10 -10.19 -1.62
C GLU A 214 -5.34 -10.32 -0.11
N ALA A 215 -5.15 -11.53 0.38
CA ALA A 215 -5.36 -11.92 1.76
C ALA A 215 -4.07 -12.39 2.44
N GLU A 216 -2.93 -12.14 1.80
CA GLU A 216 -1.62 -12.57 2.26
C GLU A 216 -0.55 -11.52 1.93
N THR A 217 0.20 -11.09 2.94
CA THR A 217 1.35 -10.19 2.81
C THR A 217 2.60 -10.86 3.32
N PHE A 218 3.78 -10.32 3.02
CA PHE A 218 4.95 -10.66 3.81
C PHE A 218 4.73 -10.33 5.29
N SER A 219 5.40 -11.06 6.18
CA SER A 219 5.87 -10.58 7.47
C SER A 219 7.21 -9.88 7.28
N ALA A 220 7.50 -8.88 8.09
CA ALA A 220 8.59 -7.96 7.88
C ALA A 220 9.31 -7.58 9.16
N ASP A 221 10.65 -7.64 9.11
CA ASP A 221 11.53 -7.08 10.11
C ASP A 221 12.61 -6.21 9.45
N ALA A 222 13.08 -5.21 10.19
CA ALA A 222 14.27 -4.47 9.87
C ALA A 222 15.42 -4.95 10.77
N MET A 223 16.58 -5.27 10.18
CA MET A 223 17.75 -5.67 10.94
C MET A 223 18.91 -4.72 10.67
N THR A 224 19.53 -4.23 11.74
CA THR A 224 20.75 -3.43 11.65
C THR A 224 21.91 -4.23 12.19
N ILE A 225 22.98 -4.34 11.40
CA ILE A 225 24.24 -4.96 11.79
C ILE A 225 25.30 -3.88 11.86
N VAL A 226 25.93 -3.73 13.03
CA VAL A 226 26.93 -2.70 13.30
C VAL A 226 28.28 -3.36 13.52
N PHE A 227 29.21 -3.09 12.61
CA PHE A 227 30.61 -3.48 12.73
C PHE A 227 31.41 -2.35 13.36
N GLN A 228 32.11 -2.65 14.46
CA GLN A 228 33.04 -1.75 15.11
C GLN A 228 34.47 -2.11 14.71
N GLY A 229 35.19 -1.13 14.24
CA GLY A 229 36.60 -1.22 13.95
C GLY A 229 37.44 -0.46 14.99
N HIS A 230 38.67 -0.16 14.61
CA HIS A 230 39.60 0.67 15.37
C HIS A 230 40.31 1.65 14.42
N ASN A 231 39.97 2.93 14.55
CA ASN A 231 40.56 3.97 13.71
C ASN A 231 41.85 4.51 14.33
N THR A 232 42.83 4.83 13.47
CA THR A 232 44.05 5.55 13.82
C THR A 232 44.56 6.32 12.61
N HIS A 233 45.57 7.18 12.78
CA HIS A 233 46.15 7.92 11.67
C HIS A 233 46.72 6.95 10.59
N PRO A 234 46.35 7.07 9.31
CA PRO A 234 46.75 6.11 8.28
C PRO A 234 48.26 5.87 8.16
N GLY A 235 49.05 6.91 8.38
CA GLY A 235 50.52 6.83 8.32
C GLY A 235 51.18 5.99 9.47
N THR A 236 50.42 5.70 10.56
CA THR A 236 50.87 4.90 11.70
C THR A 236 49.96 3.70 11.97
N ALA A 237 49.18 3.32 11.00
CA ALA A 237 48.10 2.32 11.11
C ALA A 237 48.60 0.85 11.08
N HIS A 238 49.86 0.61 10.72
CA HIS A 238 50.39 -0.75 10.56
C HIS A 238 50.26 -1.58 11.83
N GLY A 239 49.52 -2.69 11.74
CA GLY A 239 49.26 -3.61 12.85
C GLY A 239 48.31 -3.09 13.94
N VAL A 240 47.69 -1.90 13.78
CA VAL A 240 46.83 -1.27 14.79
C VAL A 240 45.42 -1.03 14.25
N MET A 241 45.30 -0.47 13.01
CA MET A 241 43.99 -0.12 12.45
C MET A 241 43.18 -1.36 12.07
N VAL A 242 41.91 -1.38 12.45
CA VAL A 242 40.92 -2.31 11.97
C VAL A 242 39.81 -1.51 11.27
N ASN A 243 39.76 -1.58 9.95
CA ASN A 243 38.82 -0.80 9.15
C ASN A 243 37.46 -1.50 9.04
N SER A 244 36.47 -0.96 9.74
CA SER A 244 35.10 -1.54 9.76
C SER A 244 34.44 -1.61 8.39
N ILE A 245 34.82 -0.73 7.44
CA ILE A 245 34.32 -0.79 6.05
C ILE A 245 34.75 -2.10 5.39
N LYS A 246 35.99 -2.50 5.59
CA LYS A 246 36.51 -3.77 5.04
C LYS A 246 35.89 -4.99 5.70
N VAL A 247 35.63 -4.92 7.01
CA VAL A 247 34.90 -5.97 7.75
C VAL A 247 33.49 -6.14 7.16
N ALA A 248 32.75 -5.04 7.01
CA ALA A 248 31.39 -5.06 6.43
C ALA A 248 31.39 -5.53 4.97
N ALA A 249 32.39 -5.15 4.16
CA ALA A 249 32.52 -5.61 2.78
C ALA A 249 32.73 -7.13 2.70
N ASP A 250 33.55 -7.69 3.60
CA ASP A 250 33.75 -9.16 3.68
C ASP A 250 32.45 -9.85 4.11
N PHE A 251 31.74 -9.33 5.10
CA PHE A 251 30.42 -9.82 5.50
C PHE A 251 29.43 -9.82 4.34
N LEU A 252 29.26 -8.71 3.62
CA LEU A 252 28.37 -8.61 2.47
C LEU A 252 28.75 -9.60 1.35
N ASN A 253 30.04 -9.87 1.17
CA ASN A 253 30.50 -10.84 0.20
C ASN A 253 30.19 -12.31 0.58
N ARG A 254 29.90 -12.58 1.86
CA ARG A 254 29.49 -13.91 2.38
C ARG A 254 28.00 -14.19 2.21
N LEU A 255 27.20 -13.17 1.86
CA LEU A 255 25.77 -13.38 1.62
C LEU A 255 25.57 -14.27 0.38
N PRO A 256 24.49 -15.08 0.35
CA PRO A 256 24.16 -15.91 -0.82
C PRO A 256 23.95 -15.04 -2.06
N ARG A 257 24.71 -15.30 -3.13
CA ARG A 257 24.63 -14.51 -4.37
C ARG A 257 23.52 -14.93 -5.34
N GLY A 258 23.07 -16.17 -5.25
CA GLY A 258 22.09 -16.76 -6.17
C GLY A 258 20.74 -17.06 -5.54
N SER A 259 20.53 -16.59 -4.30
CA SER A 259 19.30 -16.84 -3.54
C SER A 259 19.13 -15.79 -2.42
N MET A 260 17.93 -15.71 -1.86
CA MET A 260 17.62 -14.91 -0.68
C MET A 260 17.81 -13.38 -0.85
N SER A 261 17.79 -12.88 -2.08
CA SER A 261 17.78 -11.42 -2.34
C SER A 261 16.58 -11.07 -3.22
N PRO A 262 16.12 -9.81 -3.24
CA PRO A 262 15.01 -9.40 -4.12
C PRO A 262 15.25 -9.77 -5.58
N GLU A 263 16.51 -9.66 -6.06
CA GLU A 263 16.91 -9.93 -7.45
C GLU A 263 16.88 -11.43 -7.81
N THR A 264 16.86 -12.31 -6.81
CA THR A 264 16.96 -13.76 -7.00
C THR A 264 15.74 -14.53 -6.51
N THR A 265 14.75 -13.85 -5.94
CA THR A 265 13.55 -14.45 -5.35
C THR A 265 12.28 -13.97 -6.03
N LYS A 266 11.27 -14.83 -6.10
CA LYS A 266 9.97 -14.57 -6.69
C LYS A 266 8.86 -15.27 -5.91
N ASP A 267 7.63 -15.04 -6.31
CA ASP A 267 6.44 -15.71 -5.80
C ASP A 267 6.38 -15.71 -4.25
N ALA A 268 6.39 -16.89 -3.62
CA ALA A 268 6.33 -17.07 -2.16
C ALA A 268 7.71 -17.06 -1.47
N GLU A 269 8.79 -16.83 -2.19
CA GLU A 269 10.13 -16.84 -1.62
C GLU A 269 10.43 -15.56 -0.85
N GLY A 270 10.86 -15.69 0.41
CA GLY A 270 11.31 -14.58 1.23
C GLY A 270 12.75 -14.17 0.91
N PHE A 271 13.18 -13.01 1.42
CA PHE A 271 14.50 -12.46 1.15
C PHE A 271 15.10 -11.68 2.33
N VAL A 272 16.41 -11.45 2.25
CA VAL A 272 17.17 -10.44 2.99
C VAL A 272 17.74 -9.43 2.00
N HIS A 273 17.60 -8.15 2.29
CA HIS A 273 18.04 -7.09 1.39
C HIS A 273 18.83 -6.03 2.15
N PRO A 274 20.17 -5.94 1.95
CA PRO A 274 20.95 -4.81 2.44
C PRO A 274 20.55 -3.57 1.62
N ASN A 275 19.81 -2.63 2.25
CA ASN A 275 19.21 -1.49 1.54
C ASN A 275 19.89 -0.14 1.85
N ASP A 276 20.69 -0.06 2.94
CA ASP A 276 21.47 1.14 3.26
C ASP A 276 22.76 0.77 4.01
N VAL A 277 23.84 1.49 3.74
CA VAL A 277 25.13 1.33 4.41
C VAL A 277 25.68 2.69 4.81
N ARG A 278 25.92 2.88 6.12
CA ARG A 278 26.56 4.09 6.66
C ARG A 278 27.92 3.70 7.25
N ALA A 279 29.00 4.24 6.69
CA ALA A 279 30.32 3.69 6.92
C ALA A 279 31.38 4.74 7.23
N THR A 280 32.21 4.46 8.23
CA THR A 280 33.48 5.10 8.55
C THR A 280 34.52 4.03 8.86
N VAL A 281 35.79 4.39 9.02
CA VAL A 281 36.82 3.42 9.46
C VAL A 281 36.51 2.82 10.83
N GLU A 282 35.96 3.63 11.71
CA GLU A 282 35.67 3.24 13.10
C GLU A 282 34.39 2.40 13.20
N ARG A 283 33.34 2.73 12.43
CA ARG A 283 32.03 2.12 12.54
C ARG A 283 31.31 2.04 11.20
N THR A 284 30.79 0.86 10.87
CA THR A 284 29.94 0.64 9.70
C THR A 284 28.62 0.01 10.14
N GLU A 285 27.52 0.61 9.71
CA GLU A 285 26.17 0.08 9.87
C GLU A 285 25.66 -0.42 8.53
N VAL A 286 25.14 -1.64 8.52
CA VAL A 286 24.42 -2.22 7.39
C VAL A 286 22.97 -2.42 7.79
N HIS A 287 22.05 -1.80 7.07
CA HIS A 287 20.62 -1.92 7.30
C HIS A 287 20.03 -2.94 6.33
N PHE A 288 19.20 -3.83 6.87
CA PHE A 288 18.54 -4.90 6.12
C PHE A 288 17.04 -4.80 6.23
N ILE A 289 16.38 -5.09 5.12
CA ILE A 289 14.97 -5.48 5.06
C ILE A 289 14.94 -7.02 5.06
N VAL A 290 14.20 -7.62 6.01
CA VAL A 290 13.98 -9.07 6.10
C VAL A 290 12.50 -9.34 5.83
N ARG A 291 12.19 -10.21 4.88
CA ARG A 291 10.83 -10.50 4.43
C ARG A 291 10.61 -12.00 4.24
N ASP A 292 9.45 -12.48 4.68
CA ASP A 292 8.96 -13.83 4.37
C ASP A 292 7.43 -13.91 4.55
N PHE A 293 6.76 -14.79 3.79
CA PHE A 293 5.35 -15.09 4.02
C PHE A 293 5.12 -15.93 5.27
N VAL A 294 6.10 -16.72 5.67
CA VAL A 294 6.05 -17.50 6.92
C VAL A 294 6.79 -16.73 8.01
N THR A 295 6.06 -16.23 9.00
CA THR A 295 6.63 -15.38 10.08
C THR A 295 7.83 -16.03 10.77
N ALA A 296 7.79 -17.35 11.01
CA ALA A 296 8.90 -18.07 11.64
C ALA A 296 10.20 -18.06 10.80
N GLU A 297 10.11 -17.93 9.48
CA GLU A 297 11.26 -17.89 8.58
C GLU A 297 12.02 -16.56 8.65
N LEU A 298 11.44 -15.49 9.19
CA LEU A 298 12.17 -14.25 9.49
C LEU A 298 13.32 -14.54 10.46
N LYS A 299 13.03 -15.24 11.55
CA LYS A 299 14.03 -15.61 12.55
C LYS A 299 15.17 -16.45 11.98
N VAL A 300 14.86 -17.38 11.07
CA VAL A 300 15.88 -18.20 10.38
C VAL A 300 16.83 -17.33 9.56
N LYS A 301 16.29 -16.32 8.87
CA LYS A 301 17.08 -15.36 8.07
C LYS A 301 17.91 -14.43 8.94
N GLU A 302 17.35 -13.93 10.02
CA GLU A 302 18.04 -13.10 11.02
C GLU A 302 19.19 -13.84 11.67
N ASP A 303 18.98 -15.10 12.07
CA ASP A 303 20.00 -15.96 12.65
C ASP A 303 21.13 -16.26 11.65
N LEU A 304 20.80 -16.43 10.37
CA LEU A 304 21.80 -16.55 9.33
C LEU A 304 22.66 -15.30 9.23
N LEU A 305 22.03 -14.10 9.17
CA LEU A 305 22.75 -12.83 9.09
C LEU A 305 23.63 -12.60 10.32
N ALA A 306 23.12 -12.85 11.52
CA ALA A 306 23.87 -12.72 12.77
C ALA A 306 25.07 -13.66 12.80
N ARG A 307 24.89 -14.94 12.43
CA ARG A 307 25.97 -15.94 12.37
C ARG A 307 27.06 -15.52 11.39
N LEU A 308 26.70 -15.11 10.17
CA LEU A 308 27.68 -14.66 9.17
C LEU A 308 28.47 -13.43 9.66
N ALA A 309 27.80 -12.51 10.35
CA ALA A 309 28.45 -11.34 10.94
C ALA A 309 29.43 -11.72 12.04
N GLU A 310 29.08 -12.67 12.92
CA GLU A 310 29.96 -13.21 13.96
C GLU A 310 31.15 -13.99 13.38
N GLU A 311 30.93 -14.78 12.34
CA GLU A 311 32.02 -15.49 11.61
C GLU A 311 32.98 -14.47 10.99
N THR A 312 32.44 -13.39 10.40
CA THR A 312 33.29 -12.34 9.81
C THR A 312 34.22 -11.70 10.83
N VAL A 313 33.72 -11.28 12.01
CA VAL A 313 34.59 -10.62 13.01
C VAL A 313 35.62 -11.56 13.61
N ARG A 314 35.43 -12.89 13.60
CA ARG A 314 36.47 -13.84 13.98
C ARG A 314 37.69 -13.81 13.05
N ASP A 315 37.44 -13.54 11.76
CA ASP A 315 38.49 -13.41 10.74
C ASP A 315 39.14 -12.03 10.74
N TRP A 316 38.57 -11.07 11.50
CA TRP A 316 39.05 -9.68 11.63
C TRP A 316 39.37 -9.37 13.12
N PRO A 317 40.50 -9.86 13.70
CA PRO A 317 40.86 -9.61 15.09
C PRO A 317 40.86 -8.11 15.41
N GLY A 318 40.27 -7.75 16.56
CA GLY A 318 40.14 -6.36 16.99
C GLY A 318 38.85 -5.67 16.49
N SER A 319 38.04 -6.34 15.67
CA SER A 319 36.69 -5.91 15.36
C SER A 319 35.66 -6.54 16.31
N SER A 320 34.45 -5.95 16.31
CA SER A 320 33.28 -6.53 16.97
C SER A 320 32.01 -6.24 16.19
N VAL A 321 30.95 -6.98 16.49
CA VAL A 321 29.64 -6.82 15.83
C VAL A 321 28.52 -6.72 16.85
N ARG A 322 27.48 -5.95 16.54
CA ARG A 322 26.19 -5.91 17.25
C ARG A 322 25.07 -5.98 16.23
N THR A 323 24.01 -6.66 16.59
CA THR A 323 22.80 -6.78 15.77
C THR A 323 21.61 -6.20 16.53
N LYS A 324 20.66 -5.61 15.79
CA LYS A 324 19.39 -5.13 16.30
C LYS A 324 18.31 -5.48 15.30
N VAL A 325 17.25 -6.14 15.74
CA VAL A 325 16.05 -6.43 14.97
C VAL A 325 14.91 -5.54 15.46
N VAL A 326 14.10 -5.02 14.54
CA VAL A 326 12.91 -4.22 14.83
C VAL A 326 11.77 -4.78 13.96
N GLU A 327 10.74 -5.26 14.65
CA GLU A 327 9.52 -5.72 14.02
C GLU A 327 8.84 -4.59 13.25
N GLN A 328 8.39 -4.87 12.02
CA GLN A 328 7.70 -3.88 11.19
C GLN A 328 6.22 -4.20 11.04
N TYR A 329 5.85 -5.36 10.54
CA TYR A 329 4.47 -5.84 10.43
C TYR A 329 4.44 -7.36 10.22
N ARG A 330 3.26 -7.96 10.41
CA ARG A 330 3.04 -9.40 10.24
C ARG A 330 2.09 -9.70 9.09
N ASN A 331 2.18 -10.91 8.55
CA ASN A 331 1.33 -11.39 7.48
C ASN A 331 -0.15 -11.34 7.90
N MET A 332 -0.97 -10.61 7.17
CA MET A 332 -2.40 -10.47 7.47
C MET A 332 -3.16 -11.80 7.40
N ARG A 333 -2.66 -12.79 6.67
CA ARG A 333 -3.26 -14.11 6.57
C ARG A 333 -3.47 -14.77 7.93
N GLU A 334 -2.53 -14.61 8.86
CA GLU A 334 -2.64 -15.19 10.21
C GLU A 334 -3.90 -14.70 10.95
N VAL A 335 -4.35 -13.48 10.65
CA VAL A 335 -5.60 -12.92 11.19
C VAL A 335 -6.80 -13.35 10.34
N LEU A 336 -6.69 -13.23 9.01
CA LEU A 336 -7.79 -13.53 8.09
C LEU A 336 -8.23 -15.00 8.13
N ASP A 337 -7.32 -15.95 8.36
CA ASP A 337 -7.64 -17.37 8.52
C ASP A 337 -8.54 -17.63 9.75
N ARG A 338 -8.50 -16.76 10.77
CA ARG A 338 -9.41 -16.79 11.92
C ARG A 338 -10.76 -16.12 11.65
N HIS A 339 -10.86 -15.36 10.56
CA HIS A 339 -12.04 -14.62 10.12
C HIS A 339 -12.43 -14.97 8.66
N PRO A 340 -12.68 -16.26 8.32
CA PRO A 340 -12.81 -16.73 6.94
C PRO A 340 -13.93 -16.05 6.15
N ARG A 341 -15.00 -15.62 6.82
CA ARG A 341 -16.13 -14.91 6.16
C ARG A 341 -15.69 -13.64 5.46
N VAL A 342 -14.65 -12.95 5.95
CA VAL A 342 -14.15 -11.71 5.37
C VAL A 342 -13.67 -11.95 3.93
N THR A 343 -12.87 -12.99 3.72
CA THR A 343 -12.36 -13.35 2.39
C THR A 343 -13.38 -14.11 1.54
N GLU A 344 -14.23 -14.96 2.15
CA GLU A 344 -15.30 -15.67 1.44
C GLU A 344 -16.31 -14.69 0.83
N PHE A 345 -16.76 -13.68 1.58
CA PHE A 345 -17.69 -12.67 1.09
C PHE A 345 -17.07 -11.78 0.02
N ALA A 346 -15.78 -11.49 0.12
CA ALA A 346 -15.06 -10.81 -0.95
C ALA A 346 -15.07 -11.62 -2.26
N ARG A 347 -14.79 -12.93 -2.20
CA ARG A 347 -14.90 -13.83 -3.36
C ARG A 347 -16.31 -13.87 -3.94
N GLU A 348 -17.34 -13.95 -3.09
CA GLU A 348 -18.74 -13.91 -3.53
C GLU A 348 -19.07 -12.58 -4.21
N ALA A 349 -18.65 -11.46 -3.63
CA ALA A 349 -18.88 -10.12 -4.18
C ALA A 349 -18.23 -9.94 -5.55
N ILE A 350 -17.01 -10.44 -5.73
CA ILE A 350 -16.32 -10.44 -7.03
C ILE A 350 -17.08 -11.29 -8.04
N ARG A 351 -17.49 -12.52 -7.69
CA ARG A 351 -18.27 -13.39 -8.60
C ARG A 351 -19.57 -12.76 -9.04
N ARG A 352 -20.23 -11.98 -8.19
CA ARG A 352 -21.46 -11.25 -8.56
C ARG A 352 -21.23 -10.19 -9.63
N THR A 353 -20.00 -9.73 -9.87
CA THR A 353 -19.66 -8.90 -11.02
C THR A 353 -19.47 -9.69 -12.32
N GLY A 354 -19.68 -11.00 -12.30
CA GLY A 354 -19.45 -11.89 -13.45
C GLY A 354 -17.98 -12.27 -13.67
N ARG A 355 -17.11 -12.05 -12.68
CA ARG A 355 -15.68 -12.35 -12.75
C ARG A 355 -15.30 -13.41 -11.73
N GLU A 356 -14.29 -14.21 -12.03
CA GLU A 356 -13.69 -15.12 -11.03
C GLU A 356 -12.63 -14.38 -10.20
N PRO A 357 -12.61 -14.58 -8.87
CA PRO A 357 -11.59 -13.98 -8.02
C PRO A 357 -10.19 -14.46 -8.38
N ILE A 358 -9.26 -13.52 -8.47
CA ILE A 358 -7.84 -13.78 -8.64
C ILE A 358 -7.18 -13.63 -7.27
N GLU A 359 -6.77 -14.77 -6.68
CA GLU A 359 -6.07 -14.75 -5.38
C GLU A 359 -4.65 -14.19 -5.58
N GLY A 360 -4.36 -13.09 -4.88
CA GLY A 360 -3.07 -12.41 -4.90
C GLY A 360 -2.31 -12.55 -3.59
N ARG A 361 -1.01 -12.26 -3.67
CA ARG A 361 -0.11 -12.11 -2.53
C ARG A 361 0.70 -10.84 -2.70
N ILE A 362 0.87 -10.10 -1.63
CA ILE A 362 1.64 -8.86 -1.65
C ILE A 362 3.04 -9.14 -1.09
N ARG A 363 4.07 -8.94 -1.91
CA ARG A 363 5.49 -9.07 -1.50
C ARG A 363 5.98 -7.83 -0.73
N GLY A 364 5.11 -7.22 0.02
CA GLY A 364 5.29 -6.03 0.85
C GLY A 364 4.30 -6.01 2.00
N GLY A 365 4.11 -4.87 2.62
CA GLY A 365 3.03 -4.57 3.55
C GLY A 365 2.02 -3.63 2.92
N THR A 366 0.85 -3.51 3.54
CA THR A 366 -0.19 -2.53 3.21
C THR A 366 -0.84 -2.05 4.50
N ASP A 367 -1.68 -1.04 4.42
CA ASP A 367 -2.54 -0.65 5.55
C ASP A 367 -3.31 -1.87 6.10
N GLY A 368 -3.75 -2.80 5.21
CA GLY A 368 -4.46 -4.01 5.60
C GLY A 368 -3.67 -4.95 6.52
N SER A 369 -2.35 -5.08 6.33
CA SER A 369 -1.51 -5.90 7.22
C SER A 369 -1.42 -5.30 8.62
N ILE A 370 -1.20 -4.00 8.73
CA ILE A 370 -1.09 -3.28 10.00
C ILE A 370 -2.44 -3.26 10.73
N LEU A 371 -3.54 -3.00 10.01
CA LEU A 371 -4.88 -2.99 10.57
C LEU A 371 -5.30 -4.38 11.07
N SER A 372 -4.97 -5.44 10.33
CA SER A 372 -5.23 -6.83 10.71
C SER A 372 -4.49 -7.19 12.00
N GLU A 373 -3.21 -6.84 12.11
CA GLU A 373 -2.42 -7.04 13.34
C GLU A 373 -3.01 -6.30 14.54
N ARG A 374 -3.62 -5.12 14.31
CA ARG A 374 -4.29 -4.32 15.33
C ARG A 374 -5.72 -4.76 15.64
N GLY A 375 -6.16 -5.93 15.12
CA GLY A 375 -7.42 -6.57 15.43
C GLY A 375 -8.58 -6.21 14.48
N LEU A 376 -8.33 -5.55 13.36
CA LEU A 376 -9.31 -5.28 12.33
C LEU A 376 -8.98 -6.11 11.07
N PRO A 377 -9.61 -7.29 10.86
CA PRO A 377 -9.34 -8.11 9.69
C PRO A 377 -9.58 -7.33 8.39
N THR A 378 -8.52 -7.12 7.59
CA THR A 378 -8.57 -6.21 6.44
C THR A 378 -7.78 -6.78 5.25
N PRO A 379 -8.42 -7.53 4.33
CA PRO A 379 -7.83 -7.92 3.06
C PRO A 379 -7.85 -6.75 2.07
N ASN A 380 -7.09 -6.88 0.97
CA ASN A 380 -6.97 -5.90 -0.07
C ASN A 380 -7.72 -6.31 -1.34
N LEU A 381 -8.39 -5.35 -1.99
CA LEU A 381 -9.19 -5.51 -3.19
C LEU A 381 -8.67 -4.62 -4.32
N SER A 382 -9.02 -4.98 -5.56
CA SER A 382 -8.70 -4.19 -6.75
C SER A 382 -9.29 -2.78 -6.71
N SER A 383 -8.52 -1.82 -7.21
CA SER A 383 -8.94 -0.43 -7.42
C SER A 383 -8.90 0.00 -8.88
N GLY A 384 -8.26 -0.78 -9.77
CA GLY A 384 -8.09 -0.48 -11.20
C GLY A 384 -6.82 0.33 -11.51
N GLN A 385 -5.85 0.33 -10.59
CA GLN A 385 -4.52 0.91 -10.75
C GLN A 385 -3.55 -0.05 -11.41
N HIS A 386 -2.54 0.48 -12.11
CA HIS A 386 -1.53 -0.31 -12.82
C HIS A 386 -0.20 0.42 -12.91
N ALA A 387 0.89 -0.34 -13.08
CA ALA A 387 2.27 0.16 -13.22
C ALA A 387 2.63 1.21 -12.16
N ILE A 388 2.15 0.99 -10.94
CA ILE A 388 2.31 1.90 -9.79
C ILE A 388 3.78 2.24 -9.53
N HIS A 389 4.05 3.33 -8.81
CA HIS A 389 5.39 3.84 -8.47
C HIS A 389 6.26 4.13 -9.73
N SER A 390 5.63 4.36 -10.87
CA SER A 390 6.28 4.55 -12.16
C SER A 390 5.69 5.75 -12.90
N ARG A 391 6.51 6.41 -13.73
CA ARG A 391 6.03 7.44 -14.67
C ARG A 391 5.03 6.89 -15.72
N LEU A 392 4.97 5.56 -15.87
CA LEU A 392 4.05 4.85 -16.76
C LEU A 392 2.79 4.39 -16.02
N GLU A 393 2.56 4.85 -14.80
CA GLU A 393 1.35 4.57 -14.02
C GLU A 393 0.10 4.94 -14.80
N TRP A 394 -0.90 4.05 -14.77
CA TRP A 394 -2.17 4.22 -15.45
C TRP A 394 -3.33 3.61 -14.67
N ALA A 395 -4.53 4.04 -14.97
CA ALA A 395 -5.77 3.50 -14.41
C ALA A 395 -6.78 3.17 -15.50
N SER A 396 -7.60 2.13 -15.27
CA SER A 396 -8.74 1.78 -16.13
C SER A 396 -10.05 2.21 -15.47
N VAL A 397 -10.83 3.03 -16.18
CA VAL A 397 -12.14 3.50 -15.68
C VAL A 397 -13.09 2.32 -15.46
N GLN A 398 -13.13 1.35 -16.37
CA GLN A 398 -14.01 0.19 -16.27
C GLN A 398 -13.61 -0.76 -15.14
N GLU A 399 -12.32 -0.79 -14.77
CA GLU A 399 -11.87 -1.56 -13.60
C GLU A 399 -12.20 -0.85 -12.29
N MET A 400 -12.07 0.50 -12.25
CA MET A 400 -12.57 1.29 -11.12
C MET A 400 -14.10 1.13 -10.96
N GLU A 401 -14.88 1.10 -12.05
CA GLU A 401 -16.32 0.81 -11.99
C GLU A 401 -16.61 -0.60 -11.44
N ALA A 402 -15.80 -1.60 -11.83
CA ALA A 402 -15.91 -2.94 -11.26
C ALA A 402 -15.59 -2.97 -9.77
N ALA A 403 -14.64 -2.19 -9.29
CA ALA A 403 -14.35 -2.03 -7.87
C ALA A 403 -15.56 -1.46 -7.11
N VAL A 404 -16.24 -0.45 -7.67
CA VAL A 404 -17.51 0.06 -7.11
C VAL A 404 -18.54 -1.06 -6.93
N GLU A 405 -18.74 -1.89 -7.96
CA GLU A 405 -19.69 -3.00 -7.91
C GLU A 405 -19.30 -4.05 -6.86
N VAL A 406 -18.02 -4.33 -6.67
CA VAL A 406 -17.54 -5.22 -5.61
C VAL A 406 -17.88 -4.66 -4.24
N VAL A 407 -17.66 -3.37 -3.99
CA VAL A 407 -18.02 -2.69 -2.73
C VAL A 407 -19.53 -2.82 -2.45
N LEU A 408 -20.36 -2.53 -3.44
CA LEU A 408 -21.82 -2.63 -3.29
C LEU A 408 -22.28 -4.07 -3.01
N ASN A 409 -21.70 -5.05 -3.71
CA ASN A 409 -21.98 -6.47 -3.50
C ASN A 409 -21.54 -6.95 -2.11
N LEU A 410 -20.41 -6.45 -1.58
CA LEU A 410 -19.96 -6.71 -0.21
C LEU A 410 -20.96 -6.14 0.81
N CYS A 411 -21.37 -4.89 0.63
CA CYS A 411 -22.35 -4.25 1.50
C CYS A 411 -23.66 -5.05 1.55
N ALA A 412 -24.17 -5.50 0.39
CA ALA A 412 -25.36 -6.33 0.28
C ALA A 412 -25.15 -7.71 0.94
N ARG A 413 -23.98 -8.33 0.79
CA ARG A 413 -23.69 -9.64 1.36
C ARG A 413 -23.62 -9.59 2.88
N TRP A 414 -22.96 -8.57 3.44
CA TRP A 414 -22.87 -8.38 4.89
C TRP A 414 -24.21 -7.98 5.53
N ALA A 415 -25.11 -7.35 4.77
CA ALA A 415 -26.45 -7.01 5.25
C ALA A 415 -27.31 -8.23 5.60
N ASP A 416 -26.97 -9.40 5.07
CA ASP A 416 -27.66 -10.67 5.37
C ASP A 416 -27.18 -11.35 6.66
N GLU A 417 -26.05 -10.86 7.22
CA GLU A 417 -25.51 -11.35 8.49
C GLU A 417 -26.09 -10.58 9.68
N ARG A 418 -25.96 -11.17 10.85
CA ARG A 418 -26.29 -10.50 12.13
C ARG A 418 -25.04 -10.38 12.98
N ALA A 419 -24.84 -9.20 13.58
CA ALA A 419 -23.73 -8.91 14.48
C ALA A 419 -23.77 -9.75 15.76
#